data_46145e1e6ee32dc3aa1355289fce8e19
#
_entry.id   46145e1e6ee32dc3aa1355289fce8e19
#
_cell.length_a   1.000
_cell.length_b   1.000
_cell.length_c   1.000
_cell.angle_alpha   90.00
_cell.angle_beta   90.00
_cell.angle_gamma   90.00
#
_symmetry.space_group_name_H-M   'P 1'
#
loop_
_entity.id
_entity.type
_entity.pdbx_description
1 polymer ?
#
loop_
_entity_poly.entity_id
_entity_poly.type
_entity_poly.pdbx_seq_one_letter_code
_entity_poly.pdbx_strand_id
1 'polypeptide(L)'
;FIESPYKKVENGIVQDKIEYLSAMEETKFTIAQANSVLDKNGKFVEELVSSRANLDFILSKPENIDYIDVSPKQLVSVAASLIPFLENDDANRALMGSNMMRQAVPLLKPEAPLVGTGIESDVALDSGVTIVAKRDGIVDKIDGKRIVIKASNEKDYSQSGVDIYNLQKFKRSNQNTCINQKPLVRVGDKVKSGDIIADGPSTKTGELALGKNVTVAFMPWQGYNFEDSILISERCVTDDVFTSIHIEEYEVMARDTKLGEEDITRDIPNINEESLKNLDESGIVYIGAEVKPGDILVGKVTPKGDSASGPEEKLLRSIFGEKAIDVTDTSLKMPSGSGGIVVDVRVFNRHGIEKDERSITIERAEIESCLLYTSPSPRDQLQ
;
A
#
# COMPACT_ATOMS: atom_id res chain seq x y z
N PHE A 1 14.30 -22.40 -5.44
CA PHE A 1 14.02 -22.91 -6.80
C PHE A 1 12.65 -22.41 -7.23
N ILE A 2 12.53 -21.98 -8.49
CA ILE A 2 11.27 -21.54 -9.07
C ILE A 2 10.68 -22.74 -9.82
N GLU A 3 9.41 -23.03 -9.58
CA GLU A 3 8.63 -24.03 -10.30
C GLU A 3 7.70 -23.30 -11.27
N SER A 4 7.64 -23.79 -12.52
CA SER A 4 6.78 -23.23 -13.57
C SER A 4 5.59 -24.15 -13.83
N PRO A 5 4.40 -23.60 -14.10
CA PRO A 5 3.19 -24.37 -14.37
C PRO A 5 3.16 -24.88 -15.83
N TYR A 6 2.79 -26.12 -16.00
CA TYR A 6 2.59 -26.78 -17.29
C TYR A 6 1.28 -27.58 -17.30
N LYS A 7 0.63 -27.69 -18.44
CA LYS A 7 -0.50 -28.60 -18.63
C LYS A 7 -0.01 -29.95 -19.12
N LYS A 8 -0.49 -31.00 -18.50
CA LYS A 8 -0.14 -32.37 -18.89
C LYS A 8 -0.78 -32.74 -20.21
N VAL A 9 -0.05 -33.45 -21.07
CA VAL A 9 -0.54 -34.01 -22.33
C VAL A 9 -0.52 -35.55 -22.25
N GLU A 10 -1.63 -36.18 -22.56
CA GLU A 10 -1.75 -37.64 -22.63
C GLU A 10 -2.30 -38.02 -23.99
N ASN A 11 -1.54 -38.83 -24.73
CA ASN A 11 -1.88 -39.34 -26.08
C ASN A 11 -2.26 -38.18 -27.06
N GLY A 12 -1.55 -37.07 -27.03
CA GLY A 12 -1.78 -35.90 -27.88
C GLY A 12 -3.02 -35.08 -27.53
N ILE A 13 -3.58 -35.28 -26.34
CA ILE A 13 -4.70 -34.50 -25.80
C ILE A 13 -4.23 -33.74 -24.56
N VAL A 14 -4.41 -32.42 -24.56
CA VAL A 14 -4.08 -31.53 -23.44
C VAL A 14 -5.12 -31.69 -22.36
N GLN A 15 -4.70 -31.96 -21.15
CA GLN A 15 -5.55 -32.03 -19.97
C GLN A 15 -5.59 -30.67 -19.23
N ASP A 16 -6.66 -30.41 -18.48
CA ASP A 16 -6.76 -29.20 -17.66
C ASP A 16 -5.93 -29.27 -16.37
N LYS A 17 -5.31 -30.44 -16.10
CA LYS A 17 -4.45 -30.61 -14.93
C LYS A 17 -3.16 -29.83 -15.10
N ILE A 18 -2.89 -28.91 -14.19
CA ILE A 18 -1.65 -28.15 -14.12
C ILE A 18 -0.70 -28.86 -13.15
N GLU A 19 0.53 -29.11 -13.61
CA GLU A 19 1.62 -29.63 -12.80
C GLU A 19 2.76 -28.61 -12.79
N TYR A 20 3.42 -28.47 -11.65
CA TYR A 20 4.54 -27.55 -11.49
C TYR A 20 5.84 -28.32 -11.60
N LEU A 21 6.72 -27.88 -12.50
CA LEU A 21 8.01 -28.51 -12.74
C LEU A 21 9.14 -27.52 -12.40
N SER A 22 10.16 -28.04 -11.76
CA SER A 22 11.43 -27.33 -11.59
C SER A 22 12.25 -27.34 -12.90
N ALA A 23 13.19 -26.42 -13.05
CA ALA A 23 14.05 -26.37 -14.26
C ALA A 23 14.83 -27.63 -14.51
N MET A 24 15.15 -28.43 -13.47
CA MET A 24 15.85 -29.71 -13.60
C MET A 24 14.93 -30.85 -14.09
N GLU A 25 13.66 -30.77 -13.74
CA GLU A 25 12.65 -31.74 -14.17
C GLU A 25 12.21 -31.45 -15.59
N GLU A 26 12.07 -30.18 -15.94
CA GLU A 26 11.70 -29.71 -17.28
C GLU A 26 12.59 -30.32 -18.39
N THR A 27 13.88 -30.44 -18.15
CA THR A 27 14.82 -30.99 -19.13
C THR A 27 14.56 -32.45 -19.50
N LYS A 28 13.80 -33.18 -18.69
CA LYS A 28 13.50 -34.62 -18.91
C LYS A 28 12.31 -34.86 -19.83
N PHE A 29 11.51 -33.82 -20.06
CA PHE A 29 10.25 -33.92 -20.78
C PHE A 29 10.27 -33.17 -22.09
N THR A 30 9.40 -33.59 -23.02
CA THR A 30 9.14 -32.85 -24.25
C THR A 30 7.95 -31.91 -24.04
N ILE A 31 8.20 -30.60 -24.16
CA ILE A 31 7.24 -29.57 -23.84
C ILE A 31 6.86 -28.83 -25.12
N ALA A 32 5.57 -28.80 -25.46
CA ALA A 32 5.04 -28.02 -26.58
C ALA A 32 4.90 -26.55 -26.22
N GLN A 33 5.00 -25.67 -27.20
CA GLN A 33 4.76 -24.23 -27.04
C GLN A 33 3.29 -23.95 -26.85
N ALA A 34 2.98 -22.93 -26.04
CA ALA A 34 1.60 -22.50 -25.73
C ALA A 34 0.80 -22.01 -26.93
N ASN A 35 1.48 -21.57 -28.00
CA ASN A 35 0.86 -21.12 -29.25
C ASN A 35 0.45 -22.24 -30.21
N SER A 36 0.70 -23.48 -29.85
CA SER A 36 0.30 -24.65 -30.66
C SER A 36 -1.21 -24.70 -30.86
N VAL A 37 -1.64 -24.97 -32.08
CA VAL A 37 -3.06 -24.98 -32.42
C VAL A 37 -3.74 -26.25 -31.87
N LEU A 38 -4.75 -26.03 -31.02
CA LEU A 38 -5.56 -27.07 -30.41
C LEU A 38 -6.99 -27.08 -30.99
N ASP A 39 -7.58 -28.24 -31.14
CA ASP A 39 -9.00 -28.42 -31.46
C ASP A 39 -9.86 -28.18 -30.19
N LYS A 40 -11.18 -28.08 -30.35
CA LYS A 40 -12.15 -27.92 -29.25
C LYS A 40 -12.05 -29.00 -28.16
N ASN A 41 -11.50 -30.17 -28.51
CA ASN A 41 -11.31 -31.29 -27.59
C ASN A 41 -9.91 -31.29 -26.94
N GLY A 42 -9.09 -30.24 -27.13
CA GLY A 42 -7.73 -30.19 -26.60
C GLY A 42 -6.71 -31.01 -27.35
N LYS A 43 -7.03 -31.51 -28.57
CA LYS A 43 -6.13 -32.30 -29.40
C LYS A 43 -5.30 -31.41 -30.33
N PHE A 44 -4.00 -31.68 -30.50
CA PHE A 44 -3.17 -30.98 -31.47
C PHE A 44 -3.68 -31.22 -32.89
N VAL A 45 -3.77 -30.16 -33.68
CA VAL A 45 -4.23 -30.18 -35.06
C VAL A 45 -3.08 -30.49 -36.03
N GLU A 46 -1.89 -30.03 -35.67
CA GLU A 46 -0.69 -30.18 -36.49
C GLU A 46 -0.07 -31.56 -36.33
N GLU A 47 0.45 -32.14 -37.45
CA GLU A 47 1.16 -33.42 -37.43
C GLU A 47 2.51 -33.33 -36.71
N LEU A 48 3.16 -32.17 -36.79
CA LEU A 48 4.43 -31.85 -36.14
C LEU A 48 4.28 -30.55 -35.36
N VAL A 49 4.45 -30.65 -34.06
CA VAL A 49 4.30 -29.53 -33.11
C VAL A 49 5.69 -29.04 -32.71
N SER A 50 5.87 -27.72 -32.71
CA SER A 50 7.08 -27.09 -32.18
C SER A 50 7.17 -27.29 -30.67
N SER A 51 8.23 -27.98 -30.25
CA SER A 51 8.45 -28.33 -28.85
C SER A 51 9.91 -28.17 -28.47
N ARG A 52 10.18 -28.16 -27.19
CA ARG A 52 11.55 -28.19 -26.66
C ARG A 52 11.79 -29.46 -25.87
N ALA A 53 12.95 -30.02 -26.06
CA ALA A 53 13.45 -31.17 -25.30
C ALA A 53 14.95 -31.04 -25.12
N ASN A 54 15.48 -31.37 -23.96
CA ASN A 54 16.91 -31.29 -23.64
C ASN A 54 17.58 -29.98 -24.01
N LEU A 55 16.87 -28.82 -23.79
CA LEU A 55 17.30 -27.45 -24.12
C LEU A 55 17.35 -27.11 -25.62
N ASP A 56 16.98 -28.04 -26.52
CA ASP A 56 16.90 -27.80 -27.96
C ASP A 56 15.45 -27.66 -28.42
N PHE A 57 15.24 -26.89 -29.49
CA PHE A 57 13.94 -26.79 -30.17
C PHE A 57 13.83 -27.85 -31.23
N ILE A 58 12.83 -28.70 -31.13
CA ILE A 58 12.54 -29.79 -32.02
C ILE A 58 11.10 -29.77 -32.52
N LEU A 59 10.85 -30.43 -33.65
CA LEU A 59 9.51 -30.73 -34.12
C LEU A 59 9.15 -32.13 -33.68
N SER A 60 8.15 -32.29 -32.83
CA SER A 60 7.73 -33.58 -32.28
C SER A 60 6.33 -33.95 -32.72
N LYS A 61 6.06 -35.25 -32.83
CA LYS A 61 4.69 -35.73 -33.03
C LYS A 61 3.87 -35.52 -31.75
N PRO A 62 2.56 -35.27 -31.85
CA PRO A 62 1.69 -35.08 -30.68
C PRO A 62 1.74 -36.19 -29.62
N GLU A 63 2.02 -37.41 -30.06
CA GLU A 63 2.12 -38.59 -29.19
C GLU A 63 3.34 -38.58 -28.25
N ASN A 64 4.39 -37.86 -28.65
CA ASN A 64 5.66 -37.77 -27.90
C ASN A 64 5.76 -36.54 -27.04
N ILE A 65 4.68 -35.77 -26.92
CA ILE A 65 4.62 -34.53 -26.10
C ILE A 65 4.09 -34.90 -24.73
N ASP A 66 4.85 -34.54 -23.67
CA ASP A 66 4.50 -34.81 -22.29
C ASP A 66 3.72 -33.63 -21.66
N TYR A 67 4.12 -32.42 -21.99
CA TYR A 67 3.54 -31.18 -21.44
C TYR A 67 3.39 -30.10 -22.50
N ILE A 68 2.55 -29.13 -22.21
CA ILE A 68 2.41 -27.87 -22.97
C ILE A 68 2.49 -26.68 -22.03
N ASP A 69 3.12 -25.60 -22.46
CA ASP A 69 3.13 -24.34 -21.72
C ASP A 69 1.70 -23.82 -21.51
N VAL A 70 1.41 -23.32 -20.32
CA VAL A 70 0.06 -22.82 -19.99
C VAL A 70 -0.30 -21.58 -20.81
N SER A 71 0.65 -20.66 -20.99
CA SER A 71 0.44 -19.41 -21.73
C SER A 71 1.75 -18.85 -22.27
N PRO A 72 1.75 -18.18 -23.44
CA PRO A 72 2.92 -17.45 -23.94
C PRO A 72 3.38 -16.33 -22.98
N LYS A 73 2.50 -15.83 -22.12
CA LYS A 73 2.80 -14.81 -21.12
C LYS A 73 3.85 -15.25 -20.08
N GLN A 74 4.09 -16.55 -19.93
CA GLN A 74 5.12 -17.07 -19.02
C GLN A 74 6.55 -16.65 -19.37
N LEU A 75 6.81 -16.24 -20.61
CA LEU A 75 8.13 -15.79 -21.06
C LEU A 75 8.54 -14.44 -20.49
N VAL A 76 7.60 -13.63 -20.06
CA VAL A 76 7.82 -12.27 -19.59
C VAL A 76 7.44 -12.13 -18.12
N SER A 77 8.06 -11.16 -17.44
CA SER A 77 7.68 -10.81 -16.08
C SER A 77 6.25 -10.25 -16.01
N VAL A 78 5.63 -10.28 -14.84
CA VAL A 78 4.29 -9.71 -14.63
C VAL A 78 4.24 -8.24 -15.06
N ALA A 79 5.26 -7.43 -14.72
CA ALA A 79 5.32 -6.04 -15.12
C ALA A 79 5.41 -5.87 -16.65
N ALA A 80 6.21 -6.67 -17.33
CA ALA A 80 6.30 -6.64 -18.79
C ALA A 80 4.99 -7.10 -19.45
N SER A 81 4.27 -8.06 -18.86
CA SER A 81 2.99 -8.55 -19.38
C SER A 81 1.84 -7.54 -19.28
N LEU A 82 2.01 -6.48 -18.50
CA LEU A 82 1.08 -5.36 -18.41
C LEU A 82 1.25 -4.32 -19.53
N ILE A 83 2.31 -4.41 -20.34
CA ILE A 83 2.56 -3.49 -21.44
C ILE A 83 1.75 -3.90 -22.66
N PRO A 84 0.79 -3.09 -23.12
CA PRO A 84 0.07 -3.38 -24.35
C PRO A 84 1.01 -3.25 -25.55
N PHE A 85 0.84 -4.11 -26.58
CA PHE A 85 1.65 -4.15 -27.79
C PHE A 85 3.17 -4.31 -27.53
N LEU A 86 3.54 -5.07 -26.51
CA LEU A 86 4.93 -5.29 -26.11
C LEU A 86 5.81 -5.78 -27.28
N GLU A 87 5.27 -6.58 -28.19
CA GLU A 87 5.96 -7.11 -29.36
C GLU A 87 6.45 -6.01 -30.34
N ASN A 88 5.88 -4.83 -30.28
CA ASN A 88 6.26 -3.68 -31.12
C ASN A 88 7.28 -2.76 -30.45
N ASP A 89 7.62 -3.01 -29.19
CA ASP A 89 8.51 -2.16 -28.40
C ASP A 89 9.95 -2.69 -28.44
N ASP A 90 10.91 -1.76 -28.41
CA ASP A 90 12.31 -2.10 -28.21
C ASP A 90 12.53 -2.66 -26.80
N ALA A 91 13.37 -3.69 -26.66
CA ALA A 91 13.63 -4.36 -25.41
C ALA A 91 14.12 -3.42 -24.30
N ASN A 92 14.99 -2.44 -24.65
CA ASN A 92 15.51 -1.47 -23.70
C ASN A 92 14.39 -0.57 -23.16
N ARG A 93 13.48 -0.11 -24.03
CA ARG A 93 12.35 0.75 -23.63
C ARG A 93 11.29 -0.01 -22.86
N ALA A 94 11.04 -1.27 -23.20
CA ALA A 94 10.17 -2.16 -22.42
C ALA A 94 10.71 -2.39 -21.01
N LEU A 95 12.03 -2.58 -20.85
CA LEU A 95 12.67 -2.69 -19.54
C LEU A 95 12.51 -1.41 -18.72
N MET A 96 12.76 -0.25 -19.31
CA MET A 96 12.58 1.06 -18.64
C MET A 96 11.12 1.23 -18.20
N GLY A 97 10.16 1.00 -19.10
CA GLY A 97 8.73 1.11 -18.81
C GLY A 97 8.26 0.17 -17.71
N SER A 98 8.70 -1.08 -17.71
CA SER A 98 8.36 -2.03 -16.65
C SER A 98 8.92 -1.61 -15.28
N ASN A 99 10.12 -1.02 -15.25
CA ASN A 99 10.69 -0.46 -14.03
C ASN A 99 9.91 0.76 -13.52
N MET A 100 9.47 1.63 -14.43
CA MET A 100 8.69 2.83 -14.07
C MET A 100 7.30 2.46 -13.52
N MET A 101 6.63 1.43 -14.05
CA MET A 101 5.35 0.96 -13.50
C MET A 101 5.44 0.54 -12.03
N ARG A 102 6.58 -0.03 -11.60
CA ARG A 102 6.81 -0.41 -10.20
C ARG A 102 7.04 0.77 -9.26
N GLN A 103 7.31 1.96 -9.79
CA GLN A 103 7.54 3.20 -9.05
C GLN A 103 6.32 4.13 -9.06
N ALA A 104 5.19 3.69 -9.64
CA ALA A 104 3.98 4.50 -9.73
C ALA A 104 3.43 4.84 -8.35
N VAL A 105 3.20 6.13 -8.12
CA VAL A 105 2.61 6.63 -6.87
C VAL A 105 1.09 6.48 -6.94
N PRO A 106 0.42 5.96 -5.89
CA PRO A 106 -1.03 5.89 -5.83
C PRO A 106 -1.67 7.28 -5.94
N LEU A 107 -2.56 7.43 -6.91
CA LEU A 107 -3.26 8.69 -7.14
C LEU A 107 -4.55 8.78 -6.32
N LEU A 108 -4.99 10.01 -6.05
CA LEU A 108 -6.26 10.28 -5.37
C LEU A 108 -7.47 9.76 -6.18
N LYS A 109 -7.41 9.92 -7.51
CA LYS A 109 -8.44 9.49 -8.47
C LYS A 109 -7.81 8.67 -9.59
N PRO A 110 -7.43 7.41 -9.36
CA PRO A 110 -6.86 6.57 -10.40
C PRO A 110 -7.90 6.21 -11.47
N GLU A 111 -7.45 5.87 -12.66
CA GLU A 111 -8.28 5.37 -13.76
C GLU A 111 -7.70 4.08 -14.32
N ALA A 112 -8.57 3.13 -14.64
CA ALA A 112 -8.17 1.93 -15.35
C ALA A 112 -7.70 2.28 -16.77
N PRO A 113 -6.70 1.60 -17.32
CA PRO A 113 -6.19 1.86 -18.65
C PRO A 113 -7.28 1.56 -19.70
N LEU A 114 -7.40 2.43 -20.72
CA LEU A 114 -8.33 2.21 -21.84
C LEU A 114 -7.92 1.03 -22.71
N VAL A 115 -6.62 0.78 -22.81
CA VAL A 115 -6.06 -0.37 -23.53
C VAL A 115 -5.24 -1.17 -22.54
N GLY A 116 -5.64 -2.39 -22.29
CA GLY A 116 -4.99 -3.30 -21.36
C GLY A 116 -4.66 -4.64 -22.02
N THR A 117 -3.94 -5.49 -21.29
CA THR A 117 -3.56 -6.83 -21.71
C THR A 117 -4.49 -7.92 -21.18
N GLY A 118 -5.43 -7.57 -20.32
CA GLY A 118 -6.38 -8.48 -19.67
C GLY A 118 -5.83 -9.19 -18.42
N ILE A 119 -4.60 -8.87 -17.99
CA ILE A 119 -4.00 -9.41 -16.77
C ILE A 119 -4.17 -8.46 -15.56
N GLU A 120 -4.69 -7.27 -15.79
CA GLU A 120 -4.81 -6.20 -14.79
C GLU A 120 -5.71 -6.62 -13.61
N SER A 121 -6.81 -7.33 -13.91
CA SER A 121 -7.73 -7.84 -12.88
C SER A 121 -7.08 -8.92 -12.02
N ASP A 122 -6.34 -9.84 -12.65
CA ASP A 122 -5.66 -10.93 -11.95
C ASP A 122 -4.55 -10.37 -11.05
N VAL A 123 -3.79 -9.40 -11.55
CA VAL A 123 -2.75 -8.71 -10.76
C VAL A 123 -3.35 -7.96 -9.58
N ALA A 124 -4.47 -7.26 -9.76
CA ALA A 124 -5.15 -6.56 -8.68
C ALA A 124 -5.66 -7.53 -7.60
N LEU A 125 -6.22 -8.67 -8.00
CA LEU A 125 -6.68 -9.73 -7.09
C LEU A 125 -5.53 -10.34 -6.29
N ASP A 126 -4.47 -10.76 -6.97
CA ASP A 126 -3.35 -11.49 -6.37
C ASP A 126 -2.42 -10.60 -5.55
N SER A 127 -2.43 -9.29 -5.79
CA SER A 127 -1.62 -8.32 -5.03
C SER A 127 -1.99 -8.23 -3.55
N GLY A 128 -3.19 -8.69 -3.17
CA GLY A 128 -3.72 -8.59 -1.81
C GLY A 128 -4.05 -7.15 -1.35
N VAL A 129 -4.02 -6.19 -2.27
CA VAL A 129 -4.36 -4.79 -2.01
C VAL A 129 -5.87 -4.57 -1.99
N THR A 130 -6.59 -5.35 -2.81
CA THR A 130 -8.04 -5.40 -2.84
C THR A 130 -8.58 -6.37 -1.78
N ILE A 131 -9.79 -6.12 -1.32
CA ILE A 131 -10.47 -7.04 -0.40
C ILE A 131 -11.38 -7.96 -1.20
N VAL A 132 -11.21 -9.25 -0.98
CA VAL A 132 -11.92 -10.32 -1.69
C VAL A 132 -12.89 -11.02 -0.74
N ALA A 133 -14.06 -11.36 -1.24
CA ALA A 133 -15.06 -12.11 -0.49
C ALA A 133 -14.57 -13.56 -0.25
N LYS A 134 -14.56 -14.00 1.01
CA LYS A 134 -14.13 -15.36 1.38
C LYS A 134 -15.19 -16.41 1.07
N ARG A 135 -16.46 -16.04 1.17
CA ARG A 135 -17.62 -16.92 0.99
C ARG A 135 -18.73 -16.23 0.22
N ASP A 136 -19.63 -17.03 -0.33
CA ASP A 136 -20.85 -16.52 -0.96
C ASP A 136 -21.77 -15.89 0.07
N GLY A 137 -22.31 -14.72 -0.24
CA GLY A 137 -23.17 -14.02 0.69
C GLY A 137 -23.92 -12.85 0.10
N ILE A 138 -24.63 -12.16 1.00
CA ILE A 138 -25.34 -10.92 0.68
C ILE A 138 -24.78 -9.82 1.58
N VAL A 139 -24.50 -8.67 0.99
CA VAL A 139 -24.01 -7.51 1.73
C VAL A 139 -25.11 -6.95 2.60
N ASP A 140 -24.94 -7.04 3.93
CA ASP A 140 -25.94 -6.59 4.91
C ASP A 140 -25.75 -5.11 5.26
N LYS A 141 -24.49 -4.73 5.62
CA LYS A 141 -24.17 -3.36 6.01
C LYS A 141 -22.84 -2.92 5.43
N ILE A 142 -22.76 -1.65 5.06
CA ILE A 142 -21.53 -1.00 4.61
C ILE A 142 -21.33 0.27 5.41
N ASP A 143 -20.12 0.43 5.89
CA ASP A 143 -19.66 1.60 6.60
C ASP A 143 -18.33 2.08 5.98
N GLY A 144 -17.90 3.29 6.22
CA GLY A 144 -16.61 3.80 5.74
C GLY A 144 -15.40 2.99 6.19
N LYS A 145 -15.53 2.22 7.29
CA LYS A 145 -14.45 1.40 7.86
C LYS A 145 -14.63 -0.10 7.71
N ARG A 146 -15.84 -0.58 7.38
CA ARG A 146 -16.13 -2.02 7.34
C ARG A 146 -17.24 -2.37 6.37
N ILE A 147 -17.19 -3.62 5.87
CA ILE A 147 -18.24 -4.25 5.08
C ILE A 147 -18.68 -5.50 5.83
N VAL A 148 -19.97 -5.67 6.00
CA VAL A 148 -20.58 -6.82 6.69
C VAL A 148 -21.34 -7.65 5.67
N ILE A 149 -20.96 -8.91 5.50
CA ILE A 149 -21.56 -9.85 4.56
C ILE A 149 -22.19 -10.99 5.35
N LYS A 150 -23.48 -11.23 5.11
CA LYS A 150 -24.19 -12.39 5.63
C LYS A 150 -23.99 -13.57 4.69
N ALA A 151 -23.35 -14.64 5.19
CA ALA A 151 -23.07 -15.84 4.40
C ALA A 151 -24.37 -16.55 3.99
N SER A 152 -24.43 -17.04 2.73
CA SER A 152 -25.59 -17.75 2.21
C SER A 152 -25.68 -19.20 2.69
N ASN A 153 -24.55 -19.82 3.08
CA ASN A 153 -24.50 -21.19 3.59
C ASN A 153 -24.59 -21.22 5.14
N GLU A 154 -25.80 -21.35 5.65
CA GLU A 154 -26.06 -21.50 7.10
C GLU A 154 -25.75 -22.91 7.67
N LYS A 155 -25.26 -23.85 6.85
CA LYS A 155 -25.13 -25.26 7.24
C LYS A 155 -23.91 -25.61 8.07
N ASP A 156 -22.89 -24.75 8.12
CA ASP A 156 -21.70 -24.96 8.94
C ASP A 156 -21.85 -24.25 10.29
N TYR A 157 -22.38 -24.94 11.27
CA TYR A 157 -22.51 -24.47 12.66
C TYR A 157 -21.17 -24.16 13.35
N SER A 158 -20.05 -24.50 12.73
CA SER A 158 -18.70 -24.23 13.25
C SER A 158 -18.18 -22.84 12.87
N GLN A 159 -18.84 -22.15 11.94
CA GLN A 159 -18.41 -20.84 11.45
C GLN A 159 -19.48 -19.78 11.70
N SER A 160 -19.03 -18.54 11.96
CA SER A 160 -19.93 -17.40 12.07
C SER A 160 -20.76 -17.24 10.79
N GLY A 161 -22.06 -16.99 10.90
CA GLY A 161 -22.94 -16.71 9.76
C GLY A 161 -22.71 -15.33 9.11
N VAL A 162 -21.74 -14.56 9.62
CA VAL A 162 -21.44 -13.21 9.18
C VAL A 162 -19.93 -13.03 9.01
N ASP A 163 -19.51 -12.48 7.90
CA ASP A 163 -18.13 -12.07 7.63
C ASP A 163 -18.00 -10.56 7.74
N ILE A 164 -17.04 -10.10 8.52
CA ILE A 164 -16.75 -8.68 8.70
C ILE A 164 -15.40 -8.39 8.06
N TYR A 165 -15.38 -7.48 7.07
CA TYR A 165 -14.20 -7.02 6.38
C TYR A 165 -13.89 -5.59 6.80
N ASN A 166 -12.75 -5.40 7.46
CA ASN A 166 -12.30 -4.08 7.89
C ASN A 166 -11.49 -3.41 6.80
N LEU A 167 -11.85 -2.18 6.46
CA LEU A 167 -11.18 -1.38 5.43
C LEU A 167 -10.05 -0.58 6.05
N GLN A 168 -8.89 -0.60 5.41
CA GLN A 168 -7.78 0.27 5.78
C GLN A 168 -8.05 1.68 5.26
N LYS A 169 -8.08 2.65 6.17
CA LYS A 169 -8.38 4.04 5.84
C LYS A 169 -7.19 4.92 6.18
N PHE A 170 -6.66 5.64 5.18
CA PHE A 170 -5.58 6.62 5.32
C PHE A 170 -4.39 6.12 6.14
N LYS A 171 -3.97 4.89 5.89
CA LYS A 171 -2.83 4.28 6.55
C LYS A 171 -1.56 4.57 5.77
N ARG A 172 -0.47 4.84 6.47
CA ARG A 172 0.85 5.03 5.87
C ARG A 172 1.40 3.71 5.34
N SER A 173 1.92 3.70 4.12
CA SER A 173 2.72 2.61 3.56
C SER A 173 4.20 2.78 3.91
N ASN A 174 5.02 1.75 3.67
CA ASN A 174 6.47 1.83 3.87
C ASN A 174 7.15 2.91 3.02
N GLN A 175 6.53 3.34 1.94
CA GLN A 175 7.01 4.38 1.03
C GLN A 175 6.34 5.75 1.27
N ASN A 176 5.75 5.97 2.43
CA ASN A 176 5.01 7.17 2.80
C ASN A 176 3.80 7.49 1.90
N THR A 177 3.33 6.53 1.13
CA THR A 177 2.12 6.67 0.32
C THR A 177 0.88 6.33 1.14
N CYS A 178 -0.28 6.83 0.71
CA CYS A 178 -1.54 6.62 1.39
C CYS A 178 -2.20 5.30 0.97
N ILE A 179 -2.44 4.42 1.92
CA ILE A 179 -3.28 3.23 1.74
C ILE A 179 -4.70 3.59 2.16
N ASN A 180 -5.62 3.57 1.20
CA ASN A 180 -7.03 3.86 1.45
C ASN A 180 -7.89 2.90 0.63
N GLN A 181 -8.68 2.07 1.31
CA GLN A 181 -9.57 1.11 0.67
C GLN A 181 -10.98 1.71 0.55
N LYS A 182 -11.61 1.50 -0.61
CA LYS A 182 -12.94 2.01 -0.92
C LYS A 182 -13.87 0.84 -1.27
N PRO A 183 -15.08 0.74 -0.67
CA PRO A 183 -16.03 -0.30 -1.01
C PRO A 183 -16.55 -0.12 -2.45
N LEU A 184 -16.69 -1.23 -3.17
CA LEU A 184 -17.28 -1.28 -4.52
C LEU A 184 -18.73 -1.72 -4.48
N VAL A 185 -19.08 -2.56 -3.52
CA VAL A 185 -20.41 -3.17 -3.38
C VAL A 185 -21.38 -2.24 -2.69
N ARG A 186 -22.67 -2.50 -2.85
CA ARG A 186 -23.78 -1.80 -2.18
C ARG A 186 -24.54 -2.74 -1.26
N VAL A 187 -25.26 -2.19 -0.31
CA VAL A 187 -26.15 -2.97 0.57
C VAL A 187 -27.19 -3.71 -0.25
N GLY A 188 -27.29 -5.02 -0.04
CA GLY A 188 -28.19 -5.93 -0.76
C GLY A 188 -27.56 -6.65 -1.95
N ASP A 189 -26.34 -6.29 -2.36
CA ASP A 189 -25.63 -6.98 -3.44
C ASP A 189 -25.29 -8.43 -3.05
N LYS A 190 -25.40 -9.33 -4.03
CA LYS A 190 -24.95 -10.71 -3.87
C LYS A 190 -23.52 -10.83 -4.31
N VAL A 191 -22.68 -11.39 -3.47
CA VAL A 191 -21.25 -11.63 -3.72
C VAL A 191 -20.95 -13.11 -3.69
N LYS A 192 -20.03 -13.54 -4.55
CA LYS A 192 -19.50 -14.91 -4.58
C LYS A 192 -18.11 -14.93 -3.93
N SER A 193 -17.71 -16.11 -3.52
CA SER A 193 -16.32 -16.33 -3.10
C SER A 193 -15.36 -15.99 -4.24
N GLY A 194 -14.36 -15.14 -3.96
CA GLY A 194 -13.41 -14.65 -4.94
C GLY A 194 -13.76 -13.29 -5.56
N ASP A 195 -14.98 -12.75 -5.37
CA ASP A 195 -15.34 -11.43 -5.88
C ASP A 195 -14.63 -10.32 -5.10
N ILE A 196 -14.17 -9.29 -5.80
CA ILE A 196 -13.55 -8.11 -5.20
C ILE A 196 -14.66 -7.21 -4.64
N ILE A 197 -14.63 -6.96 -3.34
CA ILE A 197 -15.63 -6.17 -2.62
C ILE A 197 -15.16 -4.75 -2.29
N ALA A 198 -13.84 -4.53 -2.26
CA ALA A 198 -13.29 -3.19 -2.06
C ALA A 198 -12.00 -3.01 -2.85
N ASP A 199 -11.86 -1.82 -3.45
CA ASP A 199 -10.64 -1.38 -4.11
C ASP A 199 -9.59 -0.92 -3.08
N GLY A 200 -8.32 -1.14 -3.42
CA GLY A 200 -7.18 -0.61 -2.68
C GLY A 200 -6.51 0.59 -3.38
N PRO A 201 -5.31 0.97 -2.94
CA PRO A 201 -4.51 1.96 -3.66
C PRO A 201 -4.14 1.46 -5.06
N SER A 202 -4.10 2.37 -6.02
CA SER A 202 -3.79 2.08 -7.45
C SER A 202 -4.70 1.01 -8.09
N THR A 203 -5.94 0.88 -7.62
CA THR A 203 -6.95 0.01 -8.24
C THR A 203 -8.25 0.78 -8.46
N LYS A 204 -8.99 0.39 -9.48
CA LYS A 204 -10.32 0.93 -9.79
C LYS A 204 -11.21 -0.17 -10.34
N THR A 205 -12.36 -0.37 -9.72
CA THR A 205 -13.33 -1.41 -10.09
C THR A 205 -12.75 -2.82 -10.19
N GLY A 206 -11.79 -3.14 -9.30
CA GLY A 206 -11.11 -4.44 -9.27
C GLY A 206 -10.00 -4.61 -10.32
N GLU A 207 -9.65 -3.58 -11.07
CA GLU A 207 -8.57 -3.59 -12.04
C GLU A 207 -7.41 -2.70 -11.59
N LEU A 208 -6.20 -3.03 -12.03
CA LEU A 208 -5.00 -2.25 -11.75
C LEU A 208 -5.08 -0.89 -12.46
N ALA A 209 -4.95 0.19 -11.71
CA ALA A 209 -5.02 1.57 -12.17
C ALA A 209 -3.83 2.37 -11.62
N LEU A 210 -2.68 2.29 -12.30
CA LEU A 210 -1.43 2.93 -11.85
C LEU A 210 -1.39 4.43 -12.13
N GLY A 211 -2.29 4.95 -12.95
CA GLY A 211 -2.26 6.34 -13.37
C GLY A 211 -3.62 6.85 -13.81
N LYS A 212 -3.59 7.75 -14.79
CA LYS A 212 -4.79 8.37 -15.36
C LYS A 212 -4.67 8.48 -16.87
N ASN A 213 -5.79 8.35 -17.57
CA ASN A 213 -5.84 8.54 -19.01
C ASN A 213 -5.87 10.03 -19.33
N VAL A 214 -4.90 10.49 -20.11
CA VAL A 214 -4.76 11.90 -20.52
C VAL A 214 -4.63 12.01 -22.04
N THR A 215 -5.18 13.09 -22.60
CA THR A 215 -4.99 13.39 -24.02
C THR A 215 -3.59 13.97 -24.24
N VAL A 216 -2.84 13.39 -25.15
CA VAL A 216 -1.47 13.78 -25.48
C VAL A 216 -1.40 14.27 -26.92
N ALA A 217 -0.72 15.38 -27.18
CA ALA A 217 -0.38 15.85 -28.50
C ALA A 217 1.13 15.63 -28.77
N PHE A 218 1.45 14.87 -29.81
CA PHE A 218 2.83 14.63 -30.25
C PHE A 218 3.24 15.68 -31.30
N MET A 219 3.74 16.81 -30.81
CA MET A 219 4.16 17.92 -31.69
C MET A 219 5.22 18.78 -31.01
N PRO A 220 6.16 19.40 -31.77
CA PRO A 220 7.01 20.43 -31.19
C PRO A 220 6.18 21.68 -30.86
N TRP A 221 6.44 22.29 -29.70
CA TRP A 221 5.72 23.48 -29.27
C TRP A 221 6.67 24.56 -28.75
N GLN A 222 7.02 25.51 -29.61
CA GLN A 222 7.86 26.67 -29.30
C GLN A 222 9.18 26.36 -28.55
N GLY A 223 9.71 25.15 -28.72
CA GLY A 223 10.92 24.68 -28.03
C GLY A 223 10.78 24.32 -26.56
N TYR A 224 9.60 24.52 -25.97
CA TYR A 224 9.37 24.18 -24.52
C TYR A 224 9.32 22.70 -24.23
N ASN A 225 9.18 21.85 -25.23
CA ASN A 225 9.24 20.39 -25.12
C ASN A 225 10.48 19.79 -25.80
N PHE A 226 11.61 20.53 -25.78
CA PHE A 226 12.88 20.06 -26.32
C PHE A 226 13.43 18.88 -25.53
N GLU A 227 13.95 17.86 -26.23
CA GLU A 227 14.43 16.58 -25.67
C GLU A 227 13.34 15.85 -24.85
N ASP A 228 13.61 15.56 -23.58
CA ASP A 228 12.71 14.82 -22.67
C ASP A 228 11.73 15.75 -21.91
N SER A 229 11.67 17.03 -22.25
CA SER A 229 10.77 18.00 -21.63
C SER A 229 9.33 17.74 -22.03
N ILE A 230 8.41 17.79 -21.06
CA ILE A 230 6.97 17.61 -21.26
C ILE A 230 6.26 18.88 -20.83
N LEU A 231 5.37 19.40 -21.68
CA LEU A 231 4.50 20.52 -21.36
C LEU A 231 3.18 19.97 -20.78
N ILE A 232 2.77 20.47 -19.62
CA ILE A 232 1.58 20.01 -18.93
C ILE A 232 0.56 21.16 -18.87
N SER A 233 -0.71 20.85 -19.13
CA SER A 233 -1.82 21.79 -18.98
C SER A 233 -2.08 22.12 -17.50
N GLU A 234 -2.40 23.37 -17.21
CA GLU A 234 -2.80 23.83 -15.86
C GLU A 234 -4.03 23.07 -15.35
N ARG A 235 -4.88 22.56 -16.22
CA ARG A 235 -6.01 21.70 -15.86
C ARG A 235 -5.60 20.43 -15.09
N CYS A 236 -4.39 19.92 -15.29
CA CYS A 236 -3.89 18.77 -14.53
C CYS A 236 -3.78 19.08 -13.04
N VAL A 237 -3.53 20.34 -12.69
CA VAL A 237 -3.49 20.79 -11.28
C VAL A 237 -4.90 21.11 -10.77
N THR A 238 -5.70 21.83 -11.53
CA THR A 238 -7.06 22.24 -11.12
C THR A 238 -8.02 21.06 -10.96
N ASP A 239 -7.88 20.02 -11.79
CA ASP A 239 -8.75 18.83 -11.80
C ASP A 239 -8.19 17.69 -10.91
N ASP A 240 -7.08 17.91 -10.19
CA ASP A 240 -6.40 16.89 -9.35
C ASP A 240 -6.04 15.62 -10.13
N VAL A 241 -5.53 15.75 -11.36
CA VAL A 241 -5.30 14.62 -12.25
C VAL A 241 -4.21 13.68 -11.70
N PHE A 242 -3.08 14.24 -11.25
CA PHE A 242 -1.94 13.50 -10.70
C PHE A 242 -1.71 13.76 -9.20
N THR A 243 -2.73 14.23 -8.50
CA THR A 243 -2.63 14.51 -7.07
C THR A 243 -2.50 13.23 -6.27
N SER A 244 -1.55 13.20 -5.36
CA SER A 244 -1.28 12.09 -4.45
C SER A 244 -1.25 12.56 -3.00
N ILE A 245 -1.51 11.65 -2.07
CA ILE A 245 -1.44 11.90 -0.63
C ILE A 245 -0.22 11.16 -0.09
N HIS A 246 0.65 11.88 0.61
CA HIS A 246 1.78 11.34 1.33
C HIS A 246 1.56 11.47 2.82
N ILE A 247 1.85 10.41 3.58
CA ILE A 247 1.73 10.37 5.03
C ILE A 247 3.14 10.19 5.59
N GLU A 248 3.64 11.21 6.25
CA GLU A 248 4.96 11.19 6.90
C GLU A 248 4.80 10.92 8.39
N GLU A 249 5.75 10.22 8.96
CA GLU A 249 5.81 9.88 10.38
C GLU A 249 7.04 10.52 10.99
N TYR A 250 6.82 11.25 12.06
CA TYR A 250 7.88 11.88 12.85
C TYR A 250 7.87 11.27 14.23
N GLU A 251 9.03 10.83 14.68
CA GLU A 251 9.22 10.20 15.98
C GLU A 251 10.15 11.04 16.85
N VAL A 252 9.78 11.20 18.11
CA VAL A 252 10.62 11.83 19.12
C VAL A 252 10.59 10.99 20.39
N MET A 253 11.73 10.89 21.06
CA MET A 253 11.89 10.15 22.29
C MET A 253 12.54 11.02 23.34
N ALA A 254 11.97 11.07 24.54
CA ALA A 254 12.63 11.62 25.72
C ALA A 254 13.57 10.57 26.31
N ARG A 255 14.82 10.93 26.56
CA ARG A 255 15.89 10.06 27.04
C ARG A 255 16.43 10.54 28.37
N ASP A 256 16.88 9.61 29.20
CA ASP A 256 17.63 9.94 30.40
C ASP A 256 19.07 10.31 29.99
N THR A 257 19.45 11.55 30.23
CA THR A 257 20.82 12.02 29.97
C THR A 257 21.61 12.08 31.28
N LYS A 258 22.94 12.13 31.17
CA LYS A 258 23.80 12.29 32.36
C LYS A 258 23.57 13.58 33.15
N LEU A 259 22.88 14.55 32.55
CA LEU A 259 22.60 15.86 33.08
C LEU A 259 21.18 15.99 33.65
N GLY A 260 20.36 14.97 33.48
CA GLY A 260 18.97 14.91 33.88
C GLY A 260 18.09 14.25 32.80
N GLU A 261 16.85 14.04 33.12
CA GLU A 261 15.86 13.49 32.20
C GLU A 261 15.39 14.58 31.22
N GLU A 262 15.25 14.20 29.93
CA GLU A 262 14.57 15.04 28.93
C GLU A 262 13.08 15.02 29.22
N ASP A 263 12.42 16.15 29.06
CA ASP A 263 10.99 16.28 29.31
C ASP A 263 10.25 16.74 28.06
N ILE A 264 9.04 16.18 27.85
CA ILE A 264 8.10 16.60 26.81
C ILE A 264 7.09 17.53 27.46
N THR A 265 7.19 18.82 27.12
CA THR A 265 6.37 19.86 27.74
C THR A 265 6.04 20.97 26.76
N ARG A 266 4.97 21.69 27.04
CA ARG A 266 4.61 22.94 26.35
C ARG A 266 5.44 24.13 26.82
N ASP A 267 6.01 24.06 28.02
CA ASP A 267 6.80 25.14 28.64
C ASP A 267 8.22 25.15 28.03
N ILE A 268 8.35 25.76 26.87
CA ILE A 268 9.61 25.84 26.12
C ILE A 268 10.15 27.27 26.23
N PRO A 269 11.40 27.47 26.69
CA PRO A 269 11.97 28.79 26.84
C PRO A 269 12.16 29.50 25.52
N ASN A 270 11.97 30.80 25.48
CA ASN A 270 12.24 31.73 24.35
C ASN A 270 11.42 31.47 23.08
N ILE A 271 10.23 30.89 23.18
CA ILE A 271 9.31 30.67 22.05
C ILE A 271 8.05 31.52 22.24
N ASN A 272 7.56 32.08 21.14
CA ASN A 272 6.32 32.87 21.13
C ASN A 272 5.10 31.95 21.30
N GLU A 273 4.09 32.42 22.04
CA GLU A 273 2.83 31.67 22.21
C GLU A 273 2.12 31.33 20.89
N GLU A 274 2.34 32.12 19.84
CA GLU A 274 1.78 31.86 18.52
C GLU A 274 2.31 30.55 17.90
N SER A 275 3.57 30.19 18.16
CA SER A 275 4.19 28.94 17.74
C SER A 275 3.72 27.72 18.56
N LEU A 276 3.12 27.97 19.72
CA LEU A 276 2.61 26.94 20.64
C LEU A 276 1.11 26.68 20.50
N LYS A 277 0.43 27.42 19.61
CA LYS A 277 -1.03 27.33 19.44
C LYS A 277 -1.56 25.95 19.07
N ASN A 278 -0.75 25.16 18.35
CA ASN A 278 -1.10 23.82 17.88
C ASN A 278 -0.76 22.72 18.89
N LEU A 279 -0.14 23.07 20.01
CA LEU A 279 0.22 22.14 21.07
C LEU A 279 -0.85 22.10 22.17
N ASP A 280 -1.08 20.93 22.72
CA ASP A 280 -1.88 20.75 23.93
C ASP A 280 -1.08 21.05 25.19
N GLU A 281 -1.67 20.81 26.37
CA GLU A 281 -1.03 21.05 27.67
C GLU A 281 0.20 20.16 27.88
N SER A 282 0.22 18.96 27.27
CA SER A 282 1.35 18.02 27.33
C SER A 282 2.50 18.38 26.37
N GLY A 283 2.36 19.44 25.56
CA GLY A 283 3.37 19.84 24.59
C GLY A 283 3.35 19.02 23.28
N ILE A 284 2.27 18.33 22.98
CA ILE A 284 2.11 17.51 21.79
C ILE A 284 1.05 18.13 20.88
N VAL A 285 1.28 18.11 19.56
CA VAL A 285 0.33 18.63 18.58
C VAL A 285 -1.00 17.86 18.63
N TYR A 286 -2.14 18.56 18.48
CA TYR A 286 -3.43 17.90 18.45
C TYR A 286 -3.78 17.37 17.05
N ILE A 287 -4.59 16.32 17.01
CA ILE A 287 -5.08 15.71 15.77
C ILE A 287 -5.98 16.73 15.04
N GLY A 288 -5.77 16.88 13.73
CA GLY A 288 -6.48 17.84 12.89
C GLY A 288 -5.82 19.21 12.79
N ALA A 289 -4.70 19.44 13.48
CA ALA A 289 -3.94 20.69 13.37
C ALA A 289 -3.31 20.81 11.97
N GLU A 290 -3.44 21.99 11.38
CA GLU A 290 -2.68 22.36 10.18
C GLU A 290 -1.32 22.89 10.59
N VAL A 291 -0.26 22.20 10.18
CA VAL A 291 1.13 22.52 10.50
C VAL A 291 1.87 23.05 9.29
N LYS A 292 2.67 24.08 9.52
CA LYS A 292 3.50 24.75 8.52
C LYS A 292 4.97 24.47 8.76
N PRO A 293 5.85 24.71 7.76
CA PRO A 293 7.29 24.59 7.98
C PRO A 293 7.76 25.43 9.16
N GLY A 294 8.49 24.82 10.09
CA GLY A 294 8.99 25.47 11.30
C GLY A 294 8.07 25.41 12.52
N ASP A 295 6.81 24.99 12.38
CA ASP A 295 5.90 24.78 13.52
C ASP A 295 6.40 23.63 14.40
N ILE A 296 6.15 23.74 15.70
CA ILE A 296 6.54 22.72 16.67
C ILE A 296 5.50 21.61 16.66
N LEU A 297 5.96 20.37 16.45
CA LEU A 297 5.12 19.18 16.52
C LEU A 297 5.10 18.59 17.92
N VAL A 298 6.24 18.54 18.58
CA VAL A 298 6.38 18.07 19.97
C VAL A 298 7.38 18.97 20.68
N GLY A 299 6.94 19.57 21.76
CA GLY A 299 7.81 20.36 22.64
C GLY A 299 8.67 19.45 23.50
N LYS A 300 9.99 19.55 23.36
CA LYS A 300 10.95 18.80 24.17
C LYS A 300 12.05 19.72 24.67
N VAL A 301 12.38 19.59 25.94
CA VAL A 301 13.47 20.32 26.60
C VAL A 301 14.49 19.35 27.13
N THR A 302 15.76 19.71 26.97
CA THR A 302 16.90 18.92 27.46
C THR A 302 17.62 19.72 28.53
N PRO A 303 17.91 19.15 29.72
CA PRO A 303 18.69 19.82 30.77
C PRO A 303 20.08 20.21 30.29
N LYS A 304 20.52 21.40 30.61
CA LYS A 304 21.84 21.90 30.30
C LYS A 304 22.74 21.65 31.48
N GLY A 305 23.92 21.07 31.22
CA GLY A 305 24.88 20.83 32.31
C GLY A 305 25.40 22.12 32.94
N ASP A 306 25.78 22.03 34.22
CA ASP A 306 26.45 23.10 34.96
C ASP A 306 27.79 23.46 34.30
N SER A 307 27.73 24.29 33.26
CA SER A 307 28.93 25.04 32.86
C SER A 307 29.07 26.17 33.88
N ALA A 308 30.29 26.34 34.38
CA ALA A 308 30.63 27.41 35.33
C ALA A 308 30.03 28.74 34.82
N SER A 309 28.92 29.16 35.41
CA SER A 309 28.13 30.30 34.92
C SER A 309 28.94 31.59 35.11
N GLY A 310 29.20 32.28 34.00
CA GLY A 310 29.83 33.56 34.00
C GLY A 310 28.96 34.61 34.77
N PRO A 311 29.56 35.72 35.19
CA PRO A 311 28.80 36.79 35.91
C PRO A 311 27.60 37.30 35.09
N GLU A 312 27.68 37.28 33.77
CA GLU A 312 26.61 37.70 32.85
C GLU A 312 25.42 36.73 32.88
N GLU A 313 25.72 35.42 32.98
CA GLU A 313 24.70 34.34 33.03
C GLU A 313 23.93 34.36 34.37
N LYS A 314 24.62 34.74 35.48
CA LYS A 314 23.98 34.93 36.77
C LYS A 314 23.02 36.12 36.77
N LEU A 315 23.32 37.15 36.01
CA LEU A 315 22.48 38.35 35.87
C LEU A 315 21.23 38.01 34.99
N LEU A 316 21.38 37.18 33.93
CA LEU A 316 20.27 36.69 33.13
C LEU A 316 19.35 35.75 33.95
N ARG A 317 19.91 34.90 34.82
CA ARG A 317 19.10 34.09 35.76
C ARG A 317 18.23 34.94 36.68
N SER A 318 18.74 36.04 37.13
CA SER A 318 18.01 36.98 37.98
C SER A 318 16.86 37.71 37.27
N ILE A 319 16.99 37.93 35.95
CA ILE A 319 16.01 38.66 35.13
C ILE A 319 14.92 37.78 34.54
N PHE A 320 15.29 36.59 34.04
CA PHE A 320 14.40 35.70 33.28
C PHE A 320 13.88 34.48 34.07
N GLY A 321 14.31 34.30 35.32
CA GLY A 321 13.96 33.14 36.15
C GLY A 321 14.85 31.93 35.92
N GLU A 322 14.94 31.07 36.95
CA GLU A 322 15.87 29.91 36.94
C GLU A 322 15.56 28.89 35.83
N LYS A 323 14.29 28.64 35.52
CA LYS A 323 13.89 27.62 34.55
C LYS A 323 14.31 27.92 33.10
N ALA A 324 14.42 29.16 32.68
CA ALA A 324 14.73 29.53 31.29
C ALA A 324 16.18 29.30 30.86
N ILE A 325 17.08 29.05 31.82
CA ILE A 325 18.53 28.98 31.59
C ILE A 325 19.07 27.55 31.70
N ASP A 326 18.35 26.71 32.43
CA ASP A 326 18.81 25.34 32.74
C ASP A 326 18.40 24.30 31.68
N VAL A 327 17.59 24.68 30.69
CA VAL A 327 17.11 23.77 29.64
C VAL A 327 17.38 24.34 28.24
N THR A 328 17.60 23.46 27.30
CA THR A 328 17.77 23.75 25.86
C THR A 328 16.57 23.24 25.09
N ASP A 329 16.06 24.04 24.17
CA ASP A 329 15.00 23.62 23.24
C ASP A 329 15.53 22.55 22.27
N THR A 330 15.01 21.35 22.38
CA THR A 330 15.26 20.21 21.48
C THR A 330 13.96 19.70 20.85
N SER A 331 12.98 20.59 20.73
CA SER A 331 11.66 20.28 20.20
C SER A 331 11.72 19.77 18.77
N LEU A 332 10.83 18.86 18.45
CA LEU A 332 10.62 18.38 17.08
C LEU A 332 9.85 19.43 16.30
N LYS A 333 10.47 20.00 15.27
CA LYS A 333 9.87 21.03 14.40
C LYS A 333 9.59 20.43 13.02
N MET A 334 8.56 20.96 12.36
CA MET A 334 8.24 20.59 10.99
C MET A 334 9.39 21.01 10.06
N PRO A 335 9.94 20.08 9.23
CA PRO A 335 11.02 20.41 8.31
C PRO A 335 10.62 21.48 7.29
N SER A 336 11.64 22.23 6.81
CA SER A 336 11.41 23.20 5.74
C SER A 336 10.95 22.53 4.46
N GLY A 337 9.92 23.09 3.81
CA GLY A 337 9.35 22.53 2.58
C GLY A 337 8.24 21.49 2.79
N SER A 338 8.01 21.05 4.03
CA SER A 338 6.92 20.15 4.38
C SER A 338 5.84 20.87 5.17
N GLY A 339 4.58 20.49 4.94
CA GLY A 339 3.43 21.02 5.68
C GLY A 339 2.22 20.12 5.43
N GLY A 340 1.26 20.15 6.34
CA GLY A 340 0.09 19.28 6.19
C GLY A 340 -0.83 19.30 7.39
N ILE A 341 -1.70 18.32 7.47
CA ILE A 341 -2.67 18.14 8.55
C ILE A 341 -2.27 16.92 9.37
N VAL A 342 -2.24 17.05 10.68
CA VAL A 342 -1.97 15.94 11.60
C VAL A 342 -3.13 14.96 11.59
N VAL A 343 -2.88 13.73 11.17
CA VAL A 343 -3.91 12.67 11.05
C VAL A 343 -4.00 11.83 12.31
N ASP A 344 -2.86 11.48 12.88
CA ASP A 344 -2.77 10.60 14.07
C ASP A 344 -1.61 11.02 14.97
N VAL A 345 -1.77 10.79 16.26
CA VAL A 345 -0.72 11.03 17.27
C VAL A 345 -0.74 9.86 18.25
N ARG A 346 0.43 9.26 18.46
CA ARG A 346 0.58 8.15 19.40
C ARG A 346 1.61 8.49 20.46
N VAL A 347 1.26 8.20 21.69
CA VAL A 347 2.12 8.42 22.86
C VAL A 347 2.38 7.07 23.54
N PHE A 348 3.65 6.75 23.72
CA PHE A 348 4.09 5.50 24.35
C PHE A 348 4.87 5.83 25.62
N ASN A 349 4.48 5.26 26.75
CA ASN A 349 5.18 5.41 28.02
C ASN A 349 5.76 4.07 28.46
N ARG A 350 6.89 4.10 29.18
CA ARG A 350 7.45 2.90 29.83
C ARG A 350 6.56 2.46 31.01
N HIS A 351 6.55 1.16 31.29
CA HIS A 351 5.89 0.63 32.48
C HIS A 351 6.50 1.23 33.76
N GLY A 352 5.62 1.67 34.69
CA GLY A 352 6.04 2.20 35.99
C GLY A 352 6.19 3.71 36.08
N ILE A 353 6.02 4.44 34.98
CA ILE A 353 5.98 5.92 34.97
C ILE A 353 4.52 6.35 35.07
N GLU A 354 4.24 7.42 35.83
CA GLU A 354 2.93 8.06 35.84
C GLU A 354 2.57 8.50 34.41
N LYS A 355 1.39 8.10 33.96
CA LYS A 355 0.94 8.38 32.61
C LYS A 355 0.14 9.68 32.61
N ASP A 356 0.40 10.52 31.63
CA ASP A 356 -0.40 11.72 31.37
C ASP A 356 -1.85 11.32 31.02
N GLU A 357 -2.79 12.20 31.33
CA GLU A 357 -4.21 12.01 31.07
C GLU A 357 -4.51 11.70 29.58
N ARG A 358 -3.74 12.32 28.68
CA ARG A 358 -3.83 12.06 27.25
C ARG A 358 -3.33 10.66 26.87
N SER A 359 -2.20 10.21 27.41
CA SER A 359 -1.68 8.86 27.19
C SER A 359 -2.68 7.81 27.63
N ILE A 360 -3.33 8.04 28.78
CA ILE A 360 -4.40 7.15 29.30
C ILE A 360 -5.60 7.15 28.35
N THR A 361 -5.97 8.30 27.81
CA THR A 361 -7.11 8.42 26.88
C THR A 361 -6.83 7.68 25.58
N ILE A 362 -5.62 7.80 25.01
CA ILE A 362 -5.20 7.10 23.80
C ILE A 362 -5.16 5.59 24.03
N GLU A 363 -4.56 5.15 25.13
CA GLU A 363 -4.54 3.71 25.48
C GLU A 363 -5.96 3.14 25.65
N ARG A 364 -6.85 3.87 26.33
CA ARG A 364 -8.25 3.47 26.47
C ARG A 364 -8.94 3.34 25.12
N ALA A 365 -8.74 4.29 24.22
CA ALA A 365 -9.30 4.23 22.87
C ALA A 365 -8.75 3.05 22.06
N GLU A 366 -7.46 2.73 22.20
CA GLU A 366 -6.86 1.54 21.56
C GLU A 366 -7.41 0.23 22.16
N ILE A 367 -7.52 0.15 23.49
CA ILE A 367 -8.09 -1.00 24.18
C ILE A 367 -9.56 -1.20 23.79
N GLU A 368 -10.35 -0.15 23.78
CA GLU A 368 -11.75 -0.21 23.34
C GLU A 368 -11.88 -0.66 21.87
N SER A 369 -11.01 -0.16 21.01
CA SER A 369 -10.93 -0.60 19.62
C SER A 369 -10.60 -2.10 19.53
N CYS A 370 -9.61 -2.58 20.28
CA CYS A 370 -9.26 -4.00 20.35
C CYS A 370 -10.38 -4.85 20.92
N LEU A 371 -11.04 -4.39 21.99
CA LEU A 371 -12.15 -5.11 22.64
C LEU A 371 -13.38 -5.24 21.73
N LEU A 372 -13.65 -4.26 20.88
CA LEU A 372 -14.69 -4.35 19.85
C LEU A 372 -14.47 -5.52 18.88
N TYR A 373 -13.19 -5.90 18.65
CA TYR A 373 -12.83 -7.02 17.78
C TYR A 373 -12.78 -8.37 18.51
N THR A 374 -12.54 -8.37 19.81
CA THR A 374 -12.35 -9.57 20.64
C THR A 374 -13.50 -9.82 21.60
N SER A 375 -14.48 -8.91 21.70
CA SER A 375 -15.66 -9.10 22.53
C SER A 375 -16.45 -10.31 22.04
N PRO A 376 -16.72 -11.29 22.91
CA PRO A 376 -17.54 -12.44 22.55
C PRO A 376 -18.90 -11.95 22.06
N SER A 377 -19.40 -12.59 21.01
CA SER A 377 -20.74 -12.33 20.50
C SER A 377 -21.76 -12.45 21.65
N PRO A 378 -22.86 -11.67 21.65
CA PRO A 378 -23.93 -11.84 22.60
C PRO A 378 -24.46 -13.29 22.72
N ARG A 379 -24.19 -14.12 21.71
CA ARG A 379 -24.48 -15.57 21.73
C ARG A 379 -23.54 -16.35 22.64
N ASP A 380 -22.28 -15.91 22.81
CA ASP A 380 -21.28 -16.59 23.64
C ASP A 380 -21.48 -16.30 25.16
N GLN A 381 -22.30 -15.29 25.49
CA GLN A 381 -22.67 -14.94 26.87
C GLN A 381 -23.87 -15.72 27.40
N LEU A 382 -24.50 -16.57 26.58
CA LEU A 382 -25.69 -17.37 26.91
C LEU A 382 -25.38 -18.87 27.05
N GLN A 383 -24.13 -19.28 27.22
CA GLN A 383 -23.74 -20.64 27.59
C GLN A 383 -23.32 -20.73 29.06
#